data_14e3ef9941989f69a7845e4059515aae
#
_entry.id   14e3ef9941989f69a7845e4059515aae
#
_cell.length_a   1.000
_cell.length_b   1.000
_cell.length_c   1.000
_cell.angle_alpha   90.00
_cell.angle_beta   90.00
_cell.angle_gamma   90.00
#
_symmetry.space_group_name_H-M   'P 1'
#
loop_
_entity.id
_entity.type
_entity.pdbx_description
1 polymer ?
#
loop_
_entity_poly.entity_id
_entity_poly.type
_entity_poly.pdbx_seq_one_letter_code
_entity_poly.pdbx_strand_id
1 'polypeptide(L)'
;MKRHLLICGERGVGKSTLIRRLLEHSTREVGGFVTKRLPVADENGFFSIYLYPASQKEDERHNEAANLVGTCDSRSSIRHPEVFDGLGAQLIKSAPSGGIILMDELGFPENDAKVFQSAVLCALDGDTPVLAAVKPKDTPFLRAVRGHENAELVFIDEQNRDALLEKLLPHILRWNEA
;
A
#
# COMPACT_ATOMS: atom_id res chain seq x y z
N MET A 1 -8.60 10.90 -16.75
CA MET A 1 -8.46 10.14 -15.49
C MET A 1 -7.46 9.02 -15.76
N LYS A 2 -6.37 8.94 -14.99
CA LYS A 2 -5.33 7.93 -15.17
C LYS A 2 -5.82 6.55 -14.68
N ARG A 3 -5.05 5.48 -14.99
CA ARG A 3 -5.44 4.09 -14.68
C ARG A 3 -5.34 3.77 -13.20
N HIS A 4 -4.28 4.25 -12.55
CA HIS A 4 -3.96 3.96 -11.17
C HIS A 4 -4.17 5.19 -10.30
N LEU A 5 -4.39 4.97 -9.00
CA LEU A 5 -4.60 6.03 -8.01
C LEU A 5 -3.60 5.85 -6.85
N LEU A 6 -2.78 6.87 -6.62
CA LEU A 6 -1.80 6.93 -5.54
C LEU A 6 -2.20 8.03 -4.54
N ILE A 7 -2.36 7.66 -3.27
CA ILE A 7 -2.71 8.57 -2.18
C ILE A 7 -1.46 8.83 -1.35
N CYS A 8 -0.91 10.03 -1.43
CA CYS A 8 0.31 10.43 -0.76
C CYS A 8 0.02 11.35 0.42
N GLY A 9 0.64 11.12 1.56
CA GLY A 9 0.50 11.97 2.74
C GLY A 9 1.25 11.43 3.94
N GLU A 10 1.35 12.24 4.97
CA GLU A 10 2.05 11.90 6.20
C GLU A 10 1.40 10.73 6.96
N ARG A 11 2.14 10.19 7.92
CA ARG A 11 1.64 9.11 8.75
C ARG A 11 0.44 9.60 9.60
N GLY A 12 -0.60 8.78 9.68
CA GLY A 12 -1.78 9.07 10.51
C GLY A 12 -2.78 10.06 9.91
N VAL A 13 -2.53 10.63 8.72
CA VAL A 13 -3.40 11.62 8.09
C VAL A 13 -4.73 11.04 7.57
N GLY A 14 -4.84 9.70 7.48
CA GLY A 14 -6.08 9.03 7.07
C GLY A 14 -6.02 8.30 5.72
N LYS A 15 -4.84 8.05 5.13
CA LYS A 15 -4.67 7.33 3.85
C LYS A 15 -5.41 5.99 3.82
N SER A 16 -5.08 5.09 4.76
CA SER A 16 -5.70 3.76 4.83
C SER A 16 -7.21 3.81 5.10
N THR A 17 -7.67 4.80 5.87
CA THR A 17 -9.10 5.03 6.08
C THR A 17 -9.80 5.43 4.79
N LEU A 18 -9.22 6.36 4.02
CA LEU A 18 -9.74 6.77 2.72
C LEU A 18 -9.77 5.60 1.73
N ILE A 19 -8.67 4.84 1.64
CA ILE A 19 -8.57 3.64 0.80
C ILE A 19 -9.67 2.64 1.14
N ARG A 20 -9.86 2.30 2.42
CA ARG A 20 -10.91 1.37 2.86
C ARG A 20 -12.29 1.87 2.45
N ARG A 21 -12.61 3.15 2.68
CA ARG A 21 -13.89 3.75 2.28
C ARG A 21 -14.10 3.75 0.77
N LEU A 22 -13.06 3.98 -0.03
CA LEU A 22 -13.12 3.85 -1.49
C LEU A 22 -13.43 2.41 -1.91
N LEU A 23 -12.75 1.42 -1.31
CA LEU A 23 -12.94 0.01 -1.62
C LEU A 23 -14.33 -0.52 -1.21
N GLU A 24 -15.02 0.08 -0.23
CA GLU A 24 -16.42 -0.24 0.11
C GLU A 24 -17.38 -0.02 -1.09
N HIS A 25 -16.99 0.80 -2.06
CA HIS A 25 -17.76 1.04 -3.30
C HIS A 25 -17.27 0.20 -4.49
N SER A 26 -16.29 -0.68 -4.29
CA SER A 26 -15.80 -1.57 -5.33
C SER A 26 -16.58 -2.86 -5.38
N THR A 27 -16.88 -3.33 -6.59
CA THR A 27 -17.43 -4.67 -6.86
C THR A 27 -16.34 -5.66 -7.26
N ARG A 28 -15.09 -5.21 -7.38
CA ARG A 28 -13.96 -6.04 -7.80
C ARG A 28 -13.28 -6.70 -6.62
N GLU A 29 -12.71 -7.86 -6.85
CA GLU A 29 -11.84 -8.53 -5.89
C GLU A 29 -10.57 -7.70 -5.67
N VAL A 30 -10.08 -7.70 -4.42
CA VAL A 30 -8.90 -6.96 -4.02
C VAL A 30 -7.76 -7.93 -3.74
N GLY A 31 -6.68 -7.82 -4.52
CA GLY A 31 -5.40 -8.47 -4.27
C GLY A 31 -4.35 -7.48 -3.77
N GLY A 32 -3.09 -7.91 -3.74
CA GLY A 32 -2.01 -7.09 -3.21
C GLY A 32 -1.82 -7.25 -1.70
N PHE A 33 -1.33 -6.22 -1.04
CA PHE A 33 -0.92 -6.31 0.36
C PHE A 33 -1.32 -5.08 1.19
N VAL A 34 -1.34 -5.29 2.51
CA VAL A 34 -1.38 -4.24 3.54
C VAL A 34 -0.23 -4.44 4.51
N THR A 35 0.37 -3.35 4.99
CA THR A 35 1.32 -3.37 6.09
C THR A 35 0.69 -2.77 7.34
N LYS A 36 0.91 -3.38 8.50
CA LYS A 36 0.37 -2.90 9.76
C LYS A 36 1.44 -2.90 10.84
N ARG A 37 1.65 -1.74 11.45
CA ARG A 37 2.43 -1.61 12.67
C ARG A 37 1.56 -1.98 13.86
N LEU A 38 2.04 -2.86 14.71
CA LEU A 38 1.34 -3.20 15.94
C LEU A 38 1.25 -1.98 16.87
N PRO A 39 0.15 -1.83 17.61
CA PRO A 39 -0.07 -0.68 18.51
C PRO A 39 0.75 -0.77 19.80
N VAL A 40 1.25 -1.97 20.16
CA VAL A 40 1.99 -2.24 21.38
C VAL A 40 3.44 -2.56 21.03
N ALA A 41 4.36 -1.91 21.71
CA ALA A 41 5.79 -2.22 21.61
C ALA A 41 6.11 -3.51 22.39
N ASP A 42 7.18 -4.18 21.97
CA ASP A 42 7.76 -5.28 22.72
C ASP A 42 8.46 -4.80 24.03
N GLU A 43 9.03 -5.73 24.77
CA GLU A 43 9.74 -5.46 26.03
C GLU A 43 10.96 -4.53 25.86
N ASN A 44 11.50 -4.40 24.64
CA ASN A 44 12.61 -3.52 24.29
C ASN A 44 12.15 -2.17 23.71
N GLY A 45 10.85 -1.92 23.63
CA GLY A 45 10.28 -0.68 23.11
C GLY A 45 10.15 -0.62 21.59
N PHE A 46 10.31 -1.75 20.87
CA PHE A 46 10.17 -1.81 19.43
C PHE A 46 8.74 -2.20 19.01
N PHE A 47 8.26 -1.55 17.98
CA PHE A 47 6.98 -1.87 17.34
C PHE A 47 7.22 -2.73 16.11
N SER A 48 6.61 -3.89 16.08
CA SER A 48 6.66 -4.80 14.92
C SER A 48 5.73 -4.31 13.80
N ILE A 49 6.20 -4.50 12.55
CA ILE A 49 5.46 -4.18 11.34
C ILE A 49 5.31 -5.46 10.53
N TYR A 50 4.08 -5.82 10.21
CA TYR A 50 3.76 -7.04 9.46
C TYR A 50 3.11 -6.71 8.12
N LEU A 51 3.32 -7.60 7.15
CA LEU A 51 2.72 -7.56 5.82
C LEU A 51 1.70 -8.70 5.70
N TYR A 52 0.51 -8.38 5.19
CA TYR A 52 -0.58 -9.33 5.03
C TYR A 52 -1.17 -9.24 3.63
N PRO A 53 -1.75 -10.34 3.10
CA PRO A 53 -2.60 -10.27 1.91
C PRO A 53 -3.73 -9.25 2.10
N ALA A 54 -3.97 -8.42 1.10
CA ALA A 54 -5.05 -7.43 1.16
C ALA A 54 -6.45 -8.07 1.22
N SER A 55 -6.60 -9.27 0.66
CA SER A 55 -7.83 -10.07 0.70
C SER A 55 -8.13 -10.69 2.07
N GLN A 56 -7.13 -10.76 2.98
CA GLN A 56 -7.28 -11.40 4.29
C GLN A 56 -7.95 -10.45 5.29
N LYS A 57 -9.01 -10.93 5.95
CA LYS A 57 -9.68 -10.17 7.00
C LYS A 57 -8.78 -9.96 8.22
N GLU A 58 -9.02 -8.90 8.99
CA GLU A 58 -8.16 -8.55 10.13
C GLU A 58 -8.13 -9.63 11.22
N ASP A 59 -9.24 -10.29 11.48
CA ASP A 59 -9.38 -11.37 12.46
C ASP A 59 -8.72 -12.69 12.04
N GLU A 60 -8.41 -12.83 10.75
CA GLU A 60 -7.71 -13.99 10.18
C GLU A 60 -6.19 -13.80 10.09
N ARG A 61 -5.69 -12.60 10.43
CA ARG A 61 -4.26 -12.26 10.30
C ARG A 61 -3.44 -12.83 11.45
N HIS A 62 -2.35 -13.51 11.10
CA HIS A 62 -1.39 -14.04 12.06
C HIS A 62 -0.04 -13.31 11.92
N ASN A 63 0.63 -13.11 13.06
CA ASN A 63 1.92 -12.45 13.18
C ASN A 63 3.00 -13.51 13.27
N GLU A 64 3.75 -13.69 12.20
CA GLU A 64 4.78 -14.72 12.08
C GLU A 64 6.08 -14.12 11.54
N ALA A 65 7.20 -14.81 11.71
CA ALA A 65 8.48 -14.36 11.14
C ALA A 65 8.42 -14.25 9.62
N ALA A 66 7.61 -15.08 8.95
CA ALA A 66 7.45 -15.09 7.50
C ALA A 66 6.82 -13.81 6.92
N ASN A 67 6.06 -13.04 7.71
CA ASN A 67 5.44 -11.79 7.29
C ASN A 67 5.89 -10.58 8.11
N LEU A 68 6.90 -10.70 8.97
CA LEU A 68 7.51 -9.60 9.70
C LEU A 68 8.43 -8.79 8.76
N VAL A 69 8.02 -7.61 8.37
CA VAL A 69 8.83 -6.74 7.48
C VAL A 69 9.81 -5.86 8.22
N GLY A 70 9.69 -5.76 9.54
CA GLY A 70 10.65 -5.05 10.37
C GLY A 70 10.10 -4.64 11.71
N THR A 71 10.99 -4.04 12.50
CA THR A 71 10.69 -3.43 13.80
C THR A 71 11.23 -2.01 13.83
N CYS A 72 10.58 -1.13 14.56
CA CYS A 72 11.04 0.25 14.70
C CYS A 72 10.72 0.81 16.08
N ASP A 73 11.57 1.74 16.52
CA ASP A 73 11.32 2.64 17.64
C ASP A 73 11.31 4.09 17.15
N SER A 74 11.54 5.07 18.05
CA SER A 74 11.65 6.50 17.70
C SER A 74 12.98 6.86 17.03
N ARG A 75 14.01 6.01 17.09
CA ARG A 75 15.38 6.32 16.68
C ARG A 75 15.93 5.37 15.63
N SER A 76 15.49 4.11 15.64
CA SER A 76 16.06 3.04 14.83
C SER A 76 15.00 2.16 14.19
N SER A 77 15.39 1.44 13.15
CA SER A 77 14.56 0.42 12.52
C SER A 77 15.42 -0.76 12.05
N ILE A 78 14.91 -1.96 12.28
CA ILE A 78 15.41 -3.20 11.68
C ILE A 78 14.45 -3.53 10.53
N ARG A 79 14.98 -3.90 9.38
CA ARG A 79 14.19 -4.17 8.17
C ARG A 79 14.48 -5.57 7.65
N HIS A 80 13.45 -6.19 7.11
CA HIS A 80 13.48 -7.51 6.49
C HIS A 80 13.06 -7.39 5.01
N PRO A 81 13.93 -6.85 4.13
CA PRO A 81 13.61 -6.65 2.72
C PRO A 81 13.28 -7.96 2.00
N GLU A 82 13.79 -9.09 2.47
CA GLU A 82 13.50 -10.43 1.95
C GLU A 82 12.01 -10.78 2.03
N VAL A 83 11.28 -10.28 3.02
CA VAL A 83 9.83 -10.50 3.13
C VAL A 83 9.08 -9.72 2.05
N PHE A 84 9.52 -8.49 1.76
CA PHE A 84 8.97 -7.74 0.63
C PHE A 84 9.30 -8.40 -0.70
N ASP A 85 10.55 -8.83 -0.92
CA ASP A 85 11.00 -9.48 -2.15
C ASP A 85 10.30 -10.84 -2.38
N GLY A 86 10.02 -11.58 -1.33
CA GLY A 86 9.28 -12.85 -1.38
C GLY A 86 7.76 -12.62 -1.37
N LEU A 87 7.19 -12.49 -0.18
CA LEU A 87 5.75 -12.40 0.04
C LEU A 87 5.12 -11.18 -0.63
N GLY A 88 5.71 -9.99 -0.46
CA GLY A 88 5.17 -8.75 -1.02
C GLY A 88 5.08 -8.78 -2.54
N ALA A 89 6.16 -9.17 -3.21
CA ALA A 89 6.18 -9.28 -4.67
C ALA A 89 5.22 -10.37 -5.19
N GLN A 90 5.09 -11.49 -4.47
CA GLN A 90 4.15 -12.56 -4.80
C GLN A 90 2.70 -12.07 -4.73
N LEU A 91 2.31 -11.35 -3.67
CA LEU A 91 0.96 -10.83 -3.49
C LEU A 91 0.56 -9.83 -4.57
N ILE A 92 1.50 -9.01 -5.06
CA ILE A 92 1.27 -8.12 -6.19
C ILE A 92 1.02 -8.92 -7.47
N LYS A 93 1.89 -9.90 -7.77
CA LYS A 93 1.84 -10.71 -9.00
C LYS A 93 0.63 -11.65 -9.06
N SER A 94 0.16 -12.13 -7.91
CA SER A 94 -0.99 -13.03 -7.80
C SER A 94 -2.33 -12.32 -7.62
N ALA A 95 -2.38 -11.00 -7.78
CA ALA A 95 -3.62 -10.26 -7.70
C ALA A 95 -4.64 -10.76 -8.75
N PRO A 96 -5.94 -10.83 -8.42
CA PRO A 96 -6.95 -11.35 -9.32
C PRO A 96 -6.99 -10.59 -10.65
N SER A 97 -7.10 -11.34 -11.76
CA SER A 97 -7.34 -10.74 -13.08
C SER A 97 -8.66 -9.98 -13.07
N GLY A 98 -8.66 -8.73 -13.51
CA GLY A 98 -9.82 -7.87 -13.43
C GLY A 98 -10.14 -7.34 -12.02
N GLY A 99 -9.28 -7.59 -11.03
CA GLY A 99 -9.40 -7.07 -9.69
C GLY A 99 -8.78 -5.68 -9.51
N ILE A 100 -8.48 -5.34 -8.25
CA ILE A 100 -7.71 -4.16 -7.85
C ILE A 100 -6.46 -4.63 -7.09
N ILE A 101 -5.31 -4.07 -7.40
CA ILE A 101 -4.07 -4.29 -6.64
C ILE A 101 -3.98 -3.21 -5.56
N LEU A 102 -4.18 -3.60 -4.31
CA LEU A 102 -3.96 -2.73 -3.16
C LEU A 102 -2.51 -2.79 -2.69
N MET A 103 -1.90 -1.62 -2.45
CA MET A 103 -0.57 -1.48 -1.86
C MET A 103 -0.64 -0.49 -0.70
N ASP A 104 -0.90 -0.96 0.51
CA ASP A 104 -1.06 -0.11 1.70
C ASP A 104 -0.05 -0.52 2.79
N GLU A 105 1.11 0.10 2.92
CA GLU A 105 1.54 1.36 2.31
C GLU A 105 2.97 1.20 1.72
N LEU A 106 3.27 1.93 0.65
CA LEU A 106 4.62 2.06 0.10
C LEU A 106 5.40 3.15 0.87
N GLY A 107 6.58 2.81 1.39
CA GLY A 107 7.34 3.70 2.26
C GLY A 107 8.84 3.44 2.24
N PHE A 108 9.48 3.53 3.40
CA PHE A 108 10.92 3.38 3.53
C PHE A 108 11.40 1.93 3.73
N PRO A 109 10.63 1.02 4.39
CA PRO A 109 11.14 -0.33 4.67
C PRO A 109 11.52 -1.14 3.44
N GLU A 110 10.83 -0.95 2.30
CA GLU A 110 11.06 -1.65 1.04
C GLU A 110 12.17 -1.05 0.17
N ASN A 111 12.92 -0.06 0.65
CA ASN A 111 13.94 0.62 -0.15
C ASN A 111 15.06 -0.31 -0.64
N ASP A 112 15.34 -1.38 0.10
CA ASP A 112 16.37 -2.38 -0.22
C ASP A 112 15.79 -3.63 -0.93
N ALA A 113 14.46 -3.74 -1.08
CA ALA A 113 13.75 -4.87 -1.68
C ALA A 113 13.59 -4.68 -3.21
N LYS A 114 14.59 -5.10 -3.98
CA LYS A 114 14.64 -4.82 -5.43
C LYS A 114 13.63 -5.61 -6.25
N VAL A 115 13.34 -6.86 -5.89
CA VAL A 115 12.34 -7.68 -6.58
C VAL A 115 10.94 -7.11 -6.34
N PHE A 116 10.66 -6.67 -5.12
CA PHE A 116 9.43 -5.99 -4.77
C PHE A 116 9.25 -4.66 -5.53
N GLN A 117 10.29 -3.81 -5.56
CA GLN A 117 10.26 -2.55 -6.31
C GLN A 117 9.93 -2.78 -7.79
N SER A 118 10.56 -3.80 -8.40
CA SER A 118 10.26 -4.17 -9.79
C SER A 118 8.81 -4.64 -9.95
N ALA A 119 8.27 -5.43 -9.02
CA ALA A 119 6.88 -5.87 -9.06
C ALA A 119 5.89 -4.70 -8.95
N VAL A 120 6.17 -3.71 -8.09
CA VAL A 120 5.36 -2.49 -7.99
C VAL A 120 5.34 -1.71 -9.30
N LEU A 121 6.53 -1.46 -9.90
CA LEU A 121 6.62 -0.71 -11.15
C LEU A 121 5.96 -1.47 -12.32
N CYS A 122 6.17 -2.78 -12.42
CA CYS A 122 5.46 -3.61 -13.41
C CYS A 122 3.93 -3.56 -13.23
N ALA A 123 3.42 -3.52 -12.00
CA ALA A 123 1.99 -3.37 -11.76
C ALA A 123 1.47 -2.00 -12.23
N LEU A 124 2.26 -0.94 -12.07
CA LEU A 124 1.94 0.40 -12.58
C LEU A 124 2.08 0.52 -14.11
N ASP A 125 2.89 -0.31 -14.76
CA ASP A 125 2.91 -0.44 -16.23
C ASP A 125 1.71 -1.24 -16.75
N GLY A 126 1.12 -2.09 -15.92
CA GLY A 126 0.06 -3.03 -16.28
C GLY A 126 -1.34 -2.40 -16.43
N ASP A 127 -2.31 -3.26 -16.75
CA ASP A 127 -3.70 -2.84 -16.99
C ASP A 127 -4.60 -2.98 -15.75
N THR A 128 -4.24 -3.83 -14.80
CA THR A 128 -4.99 -3.99 -13.55
C THR A 128 -4.89 -2.71 -12.70
N PRO A 129 -6.01 -2.10 -12.29
CA PRO A 129 -5.98 -0.91 -11.45
C PRO A 129 -5.18 -1.09 -10.17
N VAL A 130 -4.33 -0.13 -9.85
CA VAL A 130 -3.59 -0.06 -8.59
C VAL A 130 -4.16 1.06 -7.73
N LEU A 131 -4.46 0.74 -6.47
CA LEU A 131 -4.78 1.71 -5.43
C LEU A 131 -3.69 1.63 -4.36
N ALA A 132 -2.94 2.72 -4.16
CA ALA A 132 -1.81 2.67 -3.24
C ALA A 132 -1.78 3.85 -2.27
N ALA A 133 -1.43 3.57 -1.01
CA ALA A 133 -0.95 4.57 -0.06
C ALA A 133 0.56 4.71 -0.22
N VAL A 134 1.04 5.94 -0.32
CA VAL A 134 2.45 6.24 -0.52
C VAL A 134 2.92 7.27 0.50
N LYS A 135 4.06 7.03 1.15
CA LYS A 135 4.69 8.02 2.03
C LYS A 135 5.40 9.11 1.23
N PRO A 136 5.40 10.35 1.73
CA PRO A 136 6.10 11.47 1.10
C PRO A 136 7.60 11.45 1.38
N LYS A 137 8.22 10.26 1.40
CA LYS A 137 9.66 10.09 1.56
C LYS A 137 10.39 10.26 0.23
N ASP A 138 11.59 10.83 0.27
CA ASP A 138 12.39 11.07 -0.92
C ASP A 138 13.42 9.96 -1.14
N THR A 139 12.98 8.89 -1.81
CA THR A 139 13.85 7.82 -2.30
C THR A 139 13.70 7.68 -3.81
N PRO A 140 14.72 7.16 -4.54
CA PRO A 140 14.60 6.94 -5.98
C PRO A 140 13.36 6.11 -6.35
N PHE A 141 13.08 5.05 -5.60
CA PHE A 141 11.92 4.19 -5.82
C PHE A 141 10.60 4.95 -5.65
N LEU A 142 10.41 5.66 -4.53
CA LEU A 142 9.18 6.40 -4.28
C LEU A 142 9.00 7.59 -5.23
N ARG A 143 10.09 8.19 -5.72
CA ARG A 143 10.00 9.20 -6.80
C ARG A 143 9.48 8.57 -8.09
N ALA A 144 10.01 7.38 -8.48
CA ALA A 144 9.53 6.66 -9.67
C ALA A 144 8.05 6.29 -9.55
N VAL A 145 7.61 5.78 -8.38
CA VAL A 145 6.20 5.46 -8.12
C VAL A 145 5.33 6.71 -8.25
N ARG A 146 5.66 7.79 -7.54
CA ARG A 146 4.85 9.02 -7.56
C ARG A 146 4.83 9.74 -8.91
N GLY A 147 5.91 9.60 -9.69
CA GLY A 147 6.01 10.20 -11.03
C GLY A 147 5.51 9.31 -12.16
N HIS A 148 4.94 8.15 -11.85
CA HIS A 148 4.53 7.18 -12.88
C HIS A 148 3.43 7.74 -13.79
N GLU A 149 3.62 7.62 -15.10
CA GLU A 149 2.74 8.26 -16.10
C GLU A 149 1.30 7.74 -16.07
N ASN A 150 1.10 6.47 -15.73
CA ASN A 150 -0.22 5.82 -15.66
C ASN A 150 -0.95 6.06 -14.33
N ALA A 151 -0.30 6.69 -13.35
CA ALA A 151 -0.84 6.88 -12.00
C ALA A 151 -1.21 8.34 -11.73
N GLU A 152 -2.40 8.55 -11.18
CA GLU A 152 -2.83 9.84 -10.63
C GLU A 152 -2.36 9.94 -9.18
N LEU A 153 -1.56 10.96 -8.88
CA LEU A 153 -1.07 11.23 -7.54
C LEU A 153 -1.96 12.26 -6.84
N VAL A 154 -2.49 11.91 -5.70
CA VAL A 154 -3.32 12.78 -4.87
C VAL A 154 -2.70 12.94 -3.50
N PHE A 155 -2.52 14.18 -3.06
CA PHE A 155 -2.05 14.47 -1.71
C PHE A 155 -3.21 14.59 -0.74
N ILE A 156 -3.09 13.91 0.42
CA ILE A 156 -4.05 13.97 1.52
C ILE A 156 -3.43 14.67 2.72
N ASP A 157 -4.17 15.58 3.31
CA ASP A 157 -3.88 16.28 4.55
C ASP A 157 -5.13 16.40 5.44
N GLU A 158 -4.99 17.03 6.60
CA GLU A 158 -6.10 17.22 7.55
C GLU A 158 -7.21 18.14 7.01
N GLN A 159 -6.89 19.02 6.07
CA GLN A 159 -7.83 20.00 5.51
C GLN A 159 -8.69 19.41 4.40
N ASN A 160 -8.13 18.49 3.60
CA ASN A 160 -8.80 17.98 2.40
C ASN A 160 -9.37 16.56 2.54
N ARG A 161 -8.94 15.78 3.53
CA ARG A 161 -9.25 14.34 3.67
C ARG A 161 -10.74 14.01 3.60
N ASP A 162 -11.59 14.89 4.13
CA ASP A 162 -13.04 14.64 4.21
C ASP A 162 -13.72 14.80 2.84
N ALA A 163 -13.20 15.70 1.98
CA ALA A 163 -13.70 15.93 0.64
C ALA A 163 -13.13 14.95 -0.40
N LEU A 164 -12.01 14.27 -0.09
CA LEU A 164 -11.32 13.39 -1.04
C LEU A 164 -12.13 12.15 -1.41
N LEU A 165 -12.97 11.64 -0.53
CA LEU A 165 -13.78 10.47 -0.85
C LEU A 165 -14.67 10.72 -2.08
N GLU A 166 -15.46 11.79 -2.06
CA GLU A 166 -16.36 12.14 -3.16
C GLU A 166 -15.57 12.44 -4.45
N LYS A 167 -14.44 13.13 -4.33
CA LYS A 167 -13.58 13.47 -5.45
C LYS A 167 -12.99 12.24 -6.13
N LEU A 168 -12.63 11.20 -5.37
CA LEU A 168 -11.93 10.02 -5.88
C LEU A 168 -12.85 8.84 -6.19
N LEU A 169 -14.07 8.85 -5.71
CA LEU A 169 -15.07 7.81 -5.98
C LEU A 169 -15.25 7.51 -7.48
N PRO A 170 -15.24 8.49 -8.39
CA PRO A 170 -15.32 8.23 -9.83
C PRO A 170 -14.23 7.29 -10.38
N HIS A 171 -13.05 7.19 -9.75
CA HIS A 171 -12.04 6.20 -10.13
C HIS A 171 -12.55 4.77 -9.89
N ILE A 172 -13.09 4.52 -8.70
CA ILE A 172 -13.58 3.21 -8.30
C ILE A 172 -14.77 2.79 -9.18
N LEU A 173 -15.72 3.72 -9.40
CA LEU A 173 -16.89 3.44 -10.23
C LEU A 173 -16.50 3.07 -11.67
N ARG A 174 -15.55 3.82 -12.26
CA ARG A 174 -14.99 3.48 -13.57
C ARG A 174 -14.31 2.10 -13.59
N TRP A 175 -13.57 1.77 -12.54
CA TRP A 175 -12.96 0.43 -12.46
C TRP A 175 -14.01 -0.67 -12.40
N ASN A 176 -15.15 -0.45 -11.76
CA ASN A 176 -16.25 -1.43 -11.72
C ASN A 176 -16.83 -1.72 -13.11
N GLU A 177 -16.77 -0.77 -14.05
CA GLU A 177 -17.35 -0.86 -15.39
C GLU A 177 -16.38 -1.47 -16.42
N ALA A 178 -15.08 -1.47 -16.16
CA ALA A 178 -14.05 -1.92 -17.10
C ALA A 178 -13.78 -3.43 -16.95
#